data_49544611f125b36490ec99f6205c92b2
#
_entry.id   49544611f125b36490ec99f6205c92b2
#
_cell.length_a   1.000
_cell.length_b   1.000
_cell.length_c   1.000
_cell.angle_alpha   90.00
_cell.angle_beta   90.00
_cell.angle_gamma   90.00
#
_symmetry.space_group_name_H-M   'P 1'
#
loop_
_entity.id
_entity.type
_entity.pdbx_description
1 polymer ?
#
loop_
_entity_poly.entity_id
_entity_poly.type
_entity_poly.pdbx_seq_one_letter_code
_entity_poly.pdbx_strand_id
1 'polypeptide(L)'
;MATNEGERRWFYGGGTHTWKITEADSGGTVSAFEDAMTQGKNTPWHCHPDSDEVTYLIEGECLINVDGDERIVGAGGMWFVPRGTNHAFTVLSPTARILAFQIPGTAARFYWDASEPAGEGEGPVDFDRIGQVAQATGATTVLGPPPFTH
;
A
#
# COMPACT_ATOMS: atom_id res chain seq x y z
N MET A 1 -16.26 -2.71 9.90
CA MET A 1 -15.69 -4.03 10.15
C MET A 1 -14.76 -4.00 11.35
N ALA A 2 -14.75 -5.06 12.15
CA ALA A 2 -13.83 -5.22 13.26
C ALA A 2 -12.38 -5.38 12.78
N THR A 3 -11.40 -5.28 13.68
CA THR A 3 -9.96 -5.32 13.35
C THR A 3 -9.55 -6.52 12.51
N ASN A 4 -10.06 -7.72 12.84
CA ASN A 4 -9.70 -8.96 12.14
C ASN A 4 -10.74 -9.39 11.09
N GLU A 5 -11.68 -8.52 10.76
CA GLU A 5 -12.74 -8.79 9.79
C GLU A 5 -12.37 -8.24 8.42
N GLY A 6 -12.59 -9.03 7.39
CA GLY A 6 -12.28 -8.73 6.01
C GLY A 6 -11.43 -9.80 5.37
N GLU A 7 -11.37 -9.82 4.05
CA GLU A 7 -10.54 -10.79 3.33
C GLU A 7 -9.06 -10.43 3.48
N ARG A 8 -8.25 -11.42 3.88
CA ARG A 8 -6.81 -11.27 4.03
C ARG A 8 -6.10 -11.80 2.79
N ARG A 9 -5.25 -10.96 2.22
CA ARG A 9 -4.48 -11.30 1.02
C ARG A 9 -3.00 -11.00 1.22
N TRP A 10 -2.15 -11.95 0.80
CA TRP A 10 -0.71 -11.81 0.81
C TRP A 10 -0.25 -11.07 -0.46
N PHE A 11 0.37 -9.91 -0.29
CA PHE A 11 0.83 -9.04 -1.38
C PHE A 11 2.24 -9.43 -1.83
N TYR A 12 2.39 -10.60 -2.40
CA TYR A 12 3.63 -11.17 -2.97
C TYR A 12 4.91 -10.81 -2.21
N GLY A 13 4.93 -11.00 -0.89
CA GLY A 13 6.05 -10.68 -0.01
C GLY A 13 6.09 -9.24 0.51
N GLY A 14 5.20 -8.37 0.04
CA GLY A 14 5.09 -6.98 0.50
C GLY A 14 4.20 -6.76 1.71
N GLY A 15 3.76 -7.84 2.38
CA GLY A 15 2.89 -7.78 3.55
C GLY A 15 1.54 -8.45 3.33
N THR A 16 0.68 -8.40 4.35
CA THR A 16 -0.67 -8.94 4.30
C THR A 16 -1.68 -7.83 4.44
N HIS A 17 -2.52 -7.67 3.43
CA HIS A 17 -3.61 -6.70 3.43
C HIS A 17 -4.89 -7.35 3.95
N THR A 18 -5.57 -6.70 4.88
CA THR A 18 -6.92 -7.06 5.33
C THR A 18 -7.89 -6.04 4.75
N TRP A 19 -8.70 -6.47 3.80
CA TRP A 19 -9.61 -5.59 3.07
C TRP A 19 -10.82 -5.23 3.92
N LYS A 20 -11.03 -3.93 4.12
CA LYS A 20 -12.16 -3.36 4.87
C LYS A 20 -13.28 -2.90 3.94
N ILE A 21 -12.93 -2.29 2.83
CA ILE A 21 -13.84 -1.85 1.78
C ILE A 21 -13.21 -2.24 0.45
N THR A 22 -13.85 -3.14 -0.29
CA THR A 22 -13.41 -3.49 -1.64
C THR A 22 -13.96 -2.49 -2.67
N GLU A 23 -13.41 -2.50 -3.87
CA GLU A 23 -13.95 -1.72 -4.97
C GLU A 23 -15.44 -2.06 -5.20
N ALA A 24 -15.80 -3.34 -5.15
CA ALA A 24 -17.17 -3.80 -5.33
C ALA A 24 -18.12 -3.32 -4.24
N ASP A 25 -17.68 -3.28 -2.98
CA ASP A 25 -18.52 -2.84 -1.84
C ASP A 25 -19.03 -1.42 -2.02
N SER A 26 -18.21 -0.54 -2.61
CA SER A 26 -18.51 0.88 -2.76
C SER A 26 -18.96 1.27 -4.18
N GLY A 27 -19.04 0.33 -5.10
CA GLY A 27 -19.28 0.64 -6.50
C GLY A 27 -18.14 1.45 -7.15
N GLY A 28 -16.91 1.29 -6.65
CA GLY A 28 -15.74 1.98 -7.18
C GLY A 28 -15.44 3.34 -6.55
N THR A 29 -16.25 3.80 -5.60
CA THR A 29 -16.08 5.13 -4.97
C THR A 29 -14.84 5.19 -4.07
N VAL A 30 -14.62 4.15 -3.28
CA VAL A 30 -13.50 4.06 -2.34
C VAL A 30 -13.12 2.60 -2.13
N SER A 31 -11.84 2.38 -1.84
CA SER A 31 -11.36 1.10 -1.29
C SER A 31 -10.50 1.37 -0.06
N ALA A 32 -10.45 0.41 0.85
CA ALA A 32 -9.65 0.54 2.07
C ALA A 32 -9.14 -0.82 2.54
N PHE A 33 -7.90 -0.86 2.98
CA PHE A 33 -7.32 -2.05 3.61
C PHE A 33 -6.37 -1.68 4.75
N GLU A 34 -6.26 -2.58 5.73
CA GLU A 34 -5.17 -2.53 6.69
C GLU A 34 -3.98 -3.31 6.15
N ASP A 35 -2.78 -2.78 6.38
CA ASP A 35 -1.52 -3.46 6.09
C ASP A 35 -0.72 -3.59 7.39
N ALA A 36 -0.40 -4.83 7.76
CA ALA A 36 0.47 -5.15 8.88
C ALA A 36 1.87 -5.44 8.34
N MET A 37 2.84 -4.67 8.80
CA MET A 37 4.17 -4.63 8.20
C MET A 37 5.26 -4.83 9.24
N THR A 38 6.43 -5.25 8.79
CA THR A 38 7.65 -5.36 9.60
C THR A 38 8.69 -4.33 9.16
N GLN A 39 9.67 -4.10 10.04
CA GLN A 39 10.77 -3.17 9.79
C GLN A 39 11.47 -3.45 8.46
N GLY A 40 11.78 -2.39 7.73
CA GLY A 40 12.47 -2.49 6.45
C GLY A 40 11.56 -2.70 5.25
N LYS A 41 10.25 -2.86 5.43
CA LYS A 41 9.33 -2.85 4.28
C LYS A 41 9.47 -1.53 3.56
N ASN A 42 9.75 -1.60 2.25
CA ASN A 42 9.86 -0.47 1.36
C ASN A 42 8.85 -0.59 0.23
N THR A 43 8.23 0.51 -0.15
CA THR A 43 7.54 0.58 -1.44
C THR A 43 8.50 1.10 -2.51
N PRO A 44 8.32 0.70 -3.78
CA PRO A 44 9.05 1.34 -4.87
C PRO A 44 8.65 2.80 -5.01
N TRP A 45 9.43 3.57 -5.76
CA TRP A 45 9.04 4.91 -6.20
C TRP A 45 7.93 4.76 -7.24
N HIS A 46 6.73 5.25 -6.93
CA HIS A 46 5.53 4.97 -7.73
C HIS A 46 4.48 6.06 -7.61
N CYS A 47 3.47 6.00 -8.47
CA CYS A 47 2.26 6.82 -8.34
C CYS A 47 1.01 6.01 -8.67
N HIS A 48 -0.13 6.52 -8.25
CA HIS A 48 -1.46 6.06 -8.67
C HIS A 48 -2.07 7.12 -9.59
N PRO A 49 -2.07 6.91 -10.92
CA PRO A 49 -2.47 7.97 -11.86
C PRO A 49 -3.89 8.49 -11.67
N ASP A 50 -4.80 7.61 -11.25
CA ASP A 50 -6.23 7.88 -11.25
C ASP A 50 -6.87 7.91 -9.86
N SER A 51 -6.09 7.76 -8.79
CA SER A 51 -6.62 7.69 -7.42
C SER A 51 -5.79 8.51 -6.44
N ASP A 52 -6.48 9.24 -5.57
CA ASP A 52 -5.88 9.82 -4.38
C ASP A 52 -5.66 8.72 -3.34
N GLU A 53 -4.62 8.85 -2.53
CA GLU A 53 -4.34 7.95 -1.43
C GLU A 53 -4.35 8.70 -0.10
N VAL A 54 -5.08 8.17 0.88
CA VAL A 54 -5.06 8.64 2.26
C VAL A 54 -4.61 7.47 3.13
N THR A 55 -3.57 7.66 3.92
CA THR A 55 -3.05 6.62 4.81
C THR A 55 -2.98 7.13 6.24
N TYR A 56 -3.58 6.38 7.14
CA TYR A 56 -3.53 6.61 8.58
C TYR A 56 -2.61 5.58 9.22
N LEU A 57 -1.61 6.05 9.98
CA LEU A 57 -0.69 5.17 10.71
C LEU A 57 -1.29 4.84 12.08
N ILE A 58 -1.75 3.59 12.22
CA ILE A 58 -2.40 3.10 13.45
C ILE A 58 -1.37 2.88 14.54
N GLU A 59 -0.24 2.23 14.18
CA GLU A 59 0.88 1.97 15.10
C GLU A 59 2.19 1.89 14.33
N GLY A 60 3.29 2.19 15.02
CA GLY A 60 4.63 2.17 14.46
C GLY A 60 5.11 3.53 13.97
N GLU A 61 6.15 3.52 13.16
CA GLU A 61 6.80 4.71 12.60
C GLU A 61 7.25 4.45 11.17
N CYS A 62 6.98 5.38 10.28
CA CYS A 62 7.35 5.31 8.87
C CYS A 62 8.07 6.58 8.41
N LEU A 63 8.99 6.43 7.46
CA LEU A 63 9.54 7.53 6.68
C LEU A 63 8.78 7.59 5.35
N ILE A 64 8.22 8.73 5.04
CA ILE A 64 7.41 8.97 3.85
C ILE A 64 8.14 9.94 2.94
N ASN A 65 8.16 9.67 1.64
CA ASN A 65 8.62 10.62 0.62
C ASN A 65 7.47 10.86 -0.36
N VAL A 66 6.99 12.10 -0.40
CA VAL A 66 5.97 12.53 -1.35
C VAL A 66 6.56 13.65 -2.20
N ASP A 67 6.77 13.37 -3.48
CA ASP A 67 7.32 14.32 -4.45
C ASP A 67 8.66 14.95 -4.00
N GLY A 68 9.49 14.19 -3.28
CA GLY A 68 10.79 14.62 -2.76
C GLY A 68 10.77 15.22 -1.35
N ASP A 69 9.59 15.46 -0.77
CA ASP A 69 9.46 15.91 0.62
C ASP A 69 9.41 14.71 1.55
N GLU A 70 10.44 14.55 2.38
CA GLU A 70 10.56 13.45 3.32
C GLU A 70 10.09 13.84 4.71
N ARG A 71 9.29 12.97 5.34
CA ARG A 71 8.81 13.15 6.71
C ARG A 71 8.75 11.83 7.46
N ILE A 72 9.07 11.89 8.75
CA ILE A 72 8.82 10.79 9.67
C ILE A 72 7.42 10.99 10.26
N VAL A 73 6.61 9.95 10.17
CA VAL A 73 5.24 9.91 10.69
C VAL A 73 5.15 8.82 11.74
N GLY A 74 4.67 9.17 12.93
CA GLY A 74 4.41 8.24 14.02
C GLY A 74 2.93 7.87 14.12
N ALA A 75 2.62 6.97 15.06
CA ALA A 75 1.25 6.50 15.32
C ALA A 75 0.28 7.67 15.55
N GLY A 76 -0.90 7.60 14.95
CA GLY A 76 -1.89 8.68 14.95
C GLY A 76 -1.69 9.70 13.85
N GLY A 77 -0.58 9.64 13.10
CA GLY A 77 -0.34 10.50 11.95
C GLY A 77 -1.02 9.97 10.68
N MET A 78 -1.10 10.82 9.69
CA MET A 78 -1.62 10.44 8.39
C MET A 78 -0.90 11.19 7.29
N TRP A 79 -0.93 10.63 6.06
CA TRP A 79 -0.44 11.34 4.89
C TRP A 79 -1.43 11.23 3.74
N PHE A 80 -1.39 12.25 2.91
CA PHE A 80 -2.22 12.36 1.72
C PHE A 80 -1.36 12.44 0.47
N VAL A 81 -1.66 11.62 -0.51
CA VAL A 81 -0.98 11.62 -1.80
C VAL A 81 -2.02 11.89 -2.88
N PRO A 82 -2.01 13.08 -3.50
CA PRO A 82 -2.88 13.36 -4.64
C PRO A 82 -2.60 12.40 -5.79
N ARG A 83 -3.61 12.09 -6.57
CA ARG A 83 -3.46 11.25 -7.76
C ARG A 83 -2.34 11.76 -8.67
N GLY A 84 -1.57 10.84 -9.22
CA GLY A 84 -0.44 11.15 -10.11
C GLY A 84 0.81 11.65 -9.40
N THR A 85 0.81 11.79 -8.07
CA THR A 85 1.99 12.24 -7.32
C THR A 85 2.90 11.08 -6.96
N ASN A 86 4.18 11.22 -7.26
CA ASN A 86 5.18 10.21 -6.97
C ASN A 86 5.45 10.12 -5.48
N HIS A 87 5.50 8.90 -4.96
CA HIS A 87 5.69 8.68 -3.52
C HIS A 87 6.24 7.30 -3.20
N ALA A 88 6.70 7.16 -1.97
CA ALA A 88 7.13 5.90 -1.37
C ALA A 88 7.16 6.02 0.14
N PHE A 89 7.16 4.89 0.84
CA PHE A 89 7.42 4.87 2.29
C PHE A 89 8.28 3.66 2.68
N THR A 90 8.91 3.76 3.84
CA THR A 90 9.61 2.65 4.50
C THR A 90 9.24 2.59 5.97
N VAL A 91 9.16 1.38 6.51
CA VAL A 91 8.86 1.12 7.93
C VAL A 91 10.14 1.23 8.75
N LEU A 92 10.17 2.12 9.72
CA LEU A 92 11.31 2.35 10.62
C LEU A 92 11.24 1.56 11.92
N SER A 93 10.05 1.36 12.45
CA SER A 93 9.81 0.60 13.70
C SER A 93 9.85 -0.91 13.47
N PRO A 94 10.01 -1.74 14.52
CA PRO A 94 9.97 -3.21 14.37
C PRO A 94 8.71 -3.72 13.68
N THR A 95 7.57 -3.12 13.98
CA THR A 95 6.28 -3.38 13.32
C THR A 95 5.57 -2.06 13.05
N ALA A 96 4.70 -2.06 12.06
CA ALA A 96 3.80 -0.94 11.77
C ALA A 96 2.47 -1.47 11.23
N ARG A 97 1.41 -0.71 11.43
CA ARG A 97 0.10 -1.01 10.88
C ARG A 97 -0.55 0.26 10.36
N ILE A 98 -0.99 0.22 9.12
CA ILE A 98 -1.66 1.34 8.44
C ILE A 98 -3.07 0.97 8.05
N LEU A 99 -3.90 2.01 7.86
CA LEU A 99 -5.19 1.93 7.18
C LEU A 99 -5.09 2.83 5.96
N ALA A 100 -5.12 2.23 4.78
CA ALA A 100 -4.96 2.92 3.51
C ALA A 100 -6.28 3.00 2.75
N PHE A 101 -6.58 4.19 2.23
CA PHE A 101 -7.76 4.45 1.39
C PHE A 101 -7.33 4.89 0.01
N GLN A 102 -8.00 4.40 -1.03
CA GLN A 102 -7.87 4.88 -2.40
C GLN A 102 -9.20 5.48 -2.85
N ILE A 103 -9.17 6.67 -3.43
CA ILE A 103 -10.35 7.44 -3.86
C ILE A 103 -10.11 8.01 -5.26
N PRO A 104 -10.84 7.57 -6.28
CA PRO A 104 -11.75 6.42 -6.31
C PRO A 104 -11.04 5.09 -6.02
N GLY A 105 -11.83 4.06 -5.76
CA GLY A 105 -11.35 2.74 -5.34
C GLY A 105 -10.66 1.91 -6.43
N THR A 106 -10.46 2.46 -7.62
CA THR A 106 -9.88 1.74 -8.77
C THR A 106 -8.43 1.31 -8.59
N ALA A 107 -7.66 2.01 -7.74
CA ALA A 107 -6.31 1.60 -7.39
C ALA A 107 -6.28 0.24 -6.65
N ALA A 108 -7.40 -0.17 -6.05
CA ALA A 108 -7.55 -1.47 -5.42
C ALA A 108 -7.25 -2.63 -6.37
N ARG A 109 -7.50 -2.46 -7.66
CA ARG A 109 -7.24 -3.48 -8.69
C ARG A 109 -5.79 -3.91 -8.70
N PHE A 110 -4.86 -2.98 -8.56
CA PHE A 110 -3.44 -3.29 -8.46
C PHE A 110 -3.15 -4.16 -7.23
N TYR A 111 -3.57 -3.71 -6.05
CA TYR A 111 -3.30 -4.43 -4.80
C TYR A 111 -3.97 -5.80 -4.76
N TRP A 112 -5.19 -5.89 -5.25
CA TRP A 112 -5.92 -7.16 -5.30
C TRP A 112 -5.25 -8.16 -6.25
N ASP A 113 -4.93 -7.72 -7.46
CA ASP A 113 -4.35 -8.58 -8.49
C ASP A 113 -2.87 -8.93 -8.22
N ALA A 114 -2.14 -8.08 -7.48
CA ALA A 114 -0.78 -8.35 -7.02
C ALA A 114 -0.73 -9.10 -5.68
N SER A 115 -1.77 -9.85 -5.38
CA SER A 115 -1.88 -10.60 -4.13
C SER A 115 -2.65 -11.89 -4.34
N GLU A 116 -2.57 -12.76 -3.34
CA GLU A 116 -3.33 -14.02 -3.29
C GLU A 116 -3.86 -14.25 -1.88
N PRO A 117 -4.87 -15.13 -1.68
CA PRO A 117 -5.40 -15.40 -0.35
C PRO A 117 -4.28 -15.74 0.65
N ALA A 118 -4.32 -15.11 1.82
CA ALA A 118 -3.30 -15.30 2.84
C ALA A 118 -3.24 -16.76 3.30
N GLY A 119 -2.01 -17.31 3.40
CA GLY A 119 -1.77 -18.69 3.75
C GLY A 119 -1.54 -19.61 2.55
N GLU A 120 -1.74 -19.14 1.33
CA GLU A 120 -1.48 -19.90 0.10
C GLU A 120 -0.09 -19.62 -0.49
N GLY A 121 0.48 -18.45 -0.21
CA GLY A 121 1.80 -18.08 -0.65
C GLY A 121 2.58 -17.35 0.42
N GLU A 122 3.88 -17.65 0.51
CA GLU A 122 4.84 -16.97 1.38
C GLU A 122 6.18 -16.90 0.65
N GLY A 123 7.00 -15.94 1.04
CA GLY A 123 8.33 -15.79 0.49
C GLY A 123 8.81 -14.33 0.46
N PRO A 124 9.99 -14.10 -0.13
CA PRO A 124 10.51 -12.76 -0.32
C PRO A 124 9.66 -11.95 -1.29
N VAL A 125 9.84 -10.63 -1.28
CA VAL A 125 9.11 -9.71 -2.18
C VAL A 125 9.41 -10.05 -3.64
N ASP A 126 8.37 -10.32 -4.40
CA ASP A 126 8.44 -10.57 -5.85
C ASP A 126 8.15 -9.28 -6.62
N PHE A 127 9.18 -8.43 -6.73
CA PHE A 127 9.06 -7.14 -7.42
C PHE A 127 8.72 -7.29 -8.91
N ASP A 128 9.19 -8.35 -9.56
CA ASP A 128 8.90 -8.57 -10.98
C ASP A 128 7.42 -8.84 -11.20
N ARG A 129 6.83 -9.71 -10.39
CA ARG A 129 5.41 -10.04 -10.45
C ARG A 129 4.53 -8.83 -10.10
N ILE A 130 4.90 -8.08 -9.06
CA ILE A 130 4.21 -6.84 -8.67
C ILE A 130 4.27 -5.82 -9.83
N GLY A 131 5.44 -5.65 -10.45
CA GLY A 131 5.61 -4.75 -11.58
C GLY A 131 4.77 -5.14 -12.81
N GLN A 132 4.65 -6.44 -13.09
CA GLN A 132 3.81 -6.95 -14.18
C GLN A 132 2.32 -6.65 -13.93
N VAL A 133 1.86 -6.81 -12.71
CA VAL A 133 0.46 -6.48 -12.34
C VAL A 133 0.22 -4.97 -12.42
N ALA A 134 1.19 -4.15 -12.01
CA ALA A 134 1.09 -2.70 -12.15
C ALA A 134 0.88 -2.29 -13.62
N GLN A 135 1.64 -2.88 -14.54
CA GLN A 135 1.48 -2.63 -15.97
C GLN A 135 0.13 -3.12 -16.49
N ALA A 136 -0.29 -4.32 -16.10
CA ALA A 136 -1.52 -4.94 -16.59
C ALA A 136 -2.77 -4.16 -16.14
N THR A 137 -2.80 -3.67 -14.90
CA THR A 137 -3.96 -2.93 -14.36
C THR A 137 -3.96 -1.46 -14.74
N GLY A 138 -2.79 -0.86 -14.95
CA GLY A 138 -2.63 0.58 -15.13
C GLY A 138 -2.99 1.42 -13.90
N ALA A 139 -3.31 0.78 -12.77
CA ALA A 139 -3.74 1.45 -11.54
C ALA A 139 -2.57 1.99 -10.70
N THR A 140 -1.37 1.48 -10.96
CA THR A 140 -0.13 1.92 -10.33
C THR A 140 0.98 1.98 -11.37
N THR A 141 1.75 3.06 -11.38
CA THR A 141 2.94 3.20 -12.21
C THR A 141 4.17 3.13 -11.34
N VAL A 142 5.00 2.11 -11.56
CA VAL A 142 6.28 1.95 -10.86
C VAL A 142 7.35 2.70 -11.65
N LEU A 143 8.01 3.65 -11.00
CA LEU A 143 8.97 4.58 -11.61
C LEU A 143 10.42 4.19 -11.33
N GLY A 144 10.67 3.44 -10.28
CA GLY A 144 12.02 3.04 -9.89
C GLY A 144 12.06 2.31 -8.55
N PRO A 145 13.26 1.99 -8.07
CA PRO A 145 13.43 1.34 -6.76
C PRO A 145 13.04 2.27 -5.63
N PRO A 146 12.89 1.73 -4.39
CA PRO A 146 12.69 2.56 -3.22
C PRO A 146 13.74 3.67 -3.12
N PRO A 147 13.35 4.93 -2.87
CA PRO A 147 14.27 6.07 -2.89
C PRO A 147 15.09 6.22 -1.59
N PHE A 148 14.94 5.32 -0.66
CA PHE A 148 15.58 5.40 0.65
C PHE A 148 16.96 4.75 0.64
N THR A 149 17.94 5.42 1.26
CA THR A 149 19.36 5.03 1.23
C THR A 149 19.83 4.34 2.52
N HIS A 150 18.94 4.00 3.43
CA HIS A 150 19.28 3.39 4.73
C HIS A 150 18.40 2.20 5.09
#